data_c9d797f79e22ff1e936a057b55998a03
#
_entry.id   c9d797f79e22ff1e936a057b55998a03
#
_cell.length_a   1.000
_cell.length_b   1.000
_cell.length_c   1.000
_cell.angle_alpha   90.00
_cell.angle_beta   90.00
_cell.angle_gamma   90.00
#
_symmetry.space_group_name_H-M   'P 1'
#
loop_
_entity.id
_entity.type
_entity.pdbx_description
1 polymer ?
#
loop_
_entity_poly.entity_id
_entity_poly.type
_entity_poly.pdbx_seq_one_letter_code
_entity_poly.pdbx_strand_id
1 'polypeptide(L)'
;MNSMNQNYVMTPIDSVLNQAARRKSGKVREKDRDPYDGLRPWSAITHGVGAVLALAGTALLLGRAARLNCDGWHMLSFLIFGLSMVALYTASTLYHCLNTGVKGRIRLRKLDHTSIYLLIAGTYTPMCLVVLRQEGNWGWTLFAAAWGIALVGLVLCIVWITSPRWVT
;
A
#
# COMPACT_ATOMS: atom_id res chain seq x y z
N MET A 1 -51.62 -40.32 11.64
CA MET A 1 -50.29 -40.48 12.23
C MET A 1 -49.72 -39.10 12.53
N ASN A 2 -49.49 -38.84 13.81
CA ASN A 2 -49.29 -37.55 14.43
C ASN A 2 -47.96 -36.89 14.04
N SER A 3 -47.96 -35.74 13.43
CA SER A 3 -46.84 -34.78 13.48
C SER A 3 -47.04 -33.92 14.73
N MET A 4 -46.36 -34.27 15.81
CA MET A 4 -46.28 -33.39 16.98
C MET A 4 -45.45 -32.18 16.62
N ASN A 5 -46.13 -31.07 16.32
CA ASN A 5 -45.56 -29.76 16.27
C ASN A 5 -45.29 -29.31 17.72
N GLN A 6 -44.13 -29.68 18.28
CA GLN A 6 -43.71 -29.16 19.58
C GLN A 6 -43.35 -27.70 19.39
N ASN A 7 -44.25 -26.81 19.72
CA ASN A 7 -43.97 -25.40 19.95
C ASN A 7 -42.91 -25.31 21.05
N TYR A 8 -41.66 -25.25 20.69
CA TYR A 8 -40.56 -25.07 21.61
C TYR A 8 -40.62 -23.65 22.15
N VAL A 9 -41.18 -23.50 23.36
CA VAL A 9 -41.19 -22.22 24.06
C VAL A 9 -39.77 -22.00 24.56
N MET A 10 -39.06 -21.10 23.90
CA MET A 10 -37.70 -20.70 24.30
C MET A 10 -37.69 -20.19 25.74
N THR A 11 -36.92 -20.82 26.61
CA THR A 11 -36.74 -20.34 27.98
C THR A 11 -35.83 -19.08 27.96
N PRO A 12 -35.89 -18.24 29.01
CA PRO A 12 -34.96 -17.10 29.12
C PRO A 12 -33.48 -17.52 29.05
N ILE A 13 -33.14 -18.73 29.53
CA ILE A 13 -31.82 -19.30 29.49
C ILE A 13 -31.40 -19.61 28.04
N ASP A 14 -32.31 -20.20 27.24
CA ASP A 14 -32.04 -20.51 25.82
C ASP A 14 -31.80 -19.23 25.02
N SER A 15 -32.50 -18.15 25.34
CA SER A 15 -32.32 -16.84 24.70
C SER A 15 -30.92 -16.26 25.00
N VAL A 16 -30.45 -16.38 26.25
CA VAL A 16 -29.11 -15.94 26.67
C VAL A 16 -27.99 -16.79 26.01
N LEU A 17 -28.19 -18.12 25.98
CA LEU A 17 -27.27 -19.04 25.34
C LEU A 17 -27.18 -18.80 23.83
N ASN A 18 -28.32 -18.56 23.16
CA ASN A 18 -28.36 -18.21 21.74
C ASN A 18 -27.74 -16.83 21.46
N GLN A 19 -27.92 -15.84 22.34
CA GLN A 19 -27.24 -14.55 22.23
C GLN A 19 -25.71 -14.71 22.43
N ALA A 20 -25.30 -15.53 23.40
CA ALA A 20 -23.87 -15.81 23.63
C ALA A 20 -23.24 -16.58 22.44
N ALA A 21 -23.96 -17.56 21.88
CA ALA A 21 -23.55 -18.29 20.69
C ALA A 21 -23.48 -17.38 19.44
N ARG A 22 -24.48 -16.49 19.26
CA ARG A 22 -24.46 -15.45 18.19
C ARG A 22 -23.32 -14.46 18.37
N ARG A 23 -23.02 -14.03 19.60
CA ARG A 23 -21.88 -13.18 19.92
C ARG A 23 -20.53 -13.89 19.65
N LYS A 24 -20.41 -15.17 20.01
CA LYS A 24 -19.23 -15.99 19.69
C LYS A 24 -19.11 -16.24 18.19
N SER A 25 -20.20 -16.57 17.49
CA SER A 25 -20.24 -16.74 16.03
C SER A 25 -19.94 -15.43 15.29
N GLY A 26 -20.47 -14.30 15.77
CA GLY A 26 -20.14 -12.98 15.23
C GLY A 26 -18.67 -12.61 15.47
N LYS A 27 -18.11 -12.91 16.65
CA LYS A 27 -16.68 -12.72 16.93
C LYS A 27 -15.78 -13.65 16.13
N VAL A 28 -16.19 -14.89 15.93
CA VAL A 28 -15.47 -15.86 15.07
C VAL A 28 -15.53 -15.40 13.61
N ARG A 29 -16.69 -14.95 13.11
CA ARG A 29 -16.82 -14.38 11.76
C ARG A 29 -16.04 -13.08 11.57
N GLU A 30 -15.90 -12.25 12.60
CA GLU A 30 -15.12 -11.02 12.56
C GLU A 30 -13.62 -11.31 12.68
N LYS A 31 -13.23 -12.39 13.37
CA LYS A 31 -11.86 -12.88 13.47
C LYS A 31 -11.43 -13.70 12.24
N ASP A 32 -12.39 -14.36 11.57
CA ASP A 32 -12.17 -15.10 10.31
C ASP A 32 -12.30 -14.19 9.07
N ARG A 33 -12.83 -12.99 9.19
CA ARG A 33 -12.64 -11.96 8.19
C ARG A 33 -11.15 -11.63 8.19
N ASP A 34 -10.47 -12.11 7.15
CA ASP A 34 -9.12 -11.68 6.88
C ASP A 34 -9.12 -10.13 6.87
N PRO A 35 -8.59 -9.45 7.92
CA PRO A 35 -8.56 -7.99 7.96
C PRO A 35 -7.74 -7.41 6.81
N TYR A 36 -7.12 -8.28 6.02
CA TYR A 36 -6.28 -8.02 4.88
C TYR A 36 -6.90 -8.45 3.55
N ASP A 37 -8.21 -8.75 3.52
CA ASP A 37 -8.93 -9.02 2.28
C ASP A 37 -9.05 -7.72 1.45
N GLY A 38 -7.94 -7.36 0.84
CA GLY A 38 -7.78 -6.19 -0.01
C GLY A 38 -7.95 -6.51 -1.50
N LEU A 39 -8.54 -7.66 -1.87
CA LEU A 39 -8.85 -7.97 -3.26
C LEU A 39 -9.89 -6.98 -3.79
N ARG A 40 -9.43 -6.10 -4.65
CA ARG A 40 -10.24 -5.06 -5.28
C ARG A 40 -9.93 -5.01 -6.76
N PRO A 41 -10.71 -5.69 -7.63
CA PRO A 41 -10.40 -5.82 -9.04
C PRO A 41 -10.30 -4.46 -9.75
N TRP A 42 -11.14 -3.49 -9.41
CA TRP A 42 -11.06 -2.15 -9.97
C TRP A 42 -9.78 -1.41 -9.57
N SER A 43 -9.35 -1.51 -8.32
CA SER A 43 -8.07 -0.94 -7.87
C SER A 43 -6.89 -1.64 -8.55
N ALA A 44 -6.95 -2.96 -8.73
CA ALA A 44 -5.92 -3.70 -9.44
C ALA A 44 -5.78 -3.25 -10.91
N ILE A 45 -6.91 -3.05 -11.61
CA ILE A 45 -6.93 -2.59 -13.00
C ILE A 45 -6.38 -1.16 -13.11
N THR A 46 -6.88 -0.23 -12.30
CA THR A 46 -6.45 1.18 -12.38
C THR A 46 -4.97 1.35 -12.04
N HIS A 47 -4.48 0.63 -11.02
CA HIS A 47 -3.06 0.66 -10.67
C HIS A 47 -2.19 -0.09 -11.69
N GLY A 48 -2.70 -1.17 -12.29
CA GLY A 48 -2.02 -1.86 -13.40
C GLY A 48 -1.83 -0.95 -14.60
N VAL A 49 -2.87 -0.22 -15.00
CA VAL A 49 -2.77 0.82 -16.04
C VAL A 49 -1.78 1.91 -15.61
N GLY A 50 -1.82 2.34 -14.35
CA GLY A 50 -0.86 3.29 -13.78
C GLY A 50 0.59 2.81 -13.89
N ALA A 51 0.85 1.52 -13.64
CA ALA A 51 2.19 0.94 -13.77
C ALA A 51 2.72 0.99 -15.22
N VAL A 52 1.86 0.66 -16.19
CA VAL A 52 2.22 0.74 -17.63
C VAL A 52 2.48 2.20 -18.03
N LEU A 53 1.63 3.13 -17.61
CA LEU A 53 1.81 4.56 -17.89
C LEU A 53 3.06 5.12 -17.19
N ALA A 54 3.36 4.70 -15.97
CA ALA A 54 4.56 5.09 -15.25
C ALA A 54 5.83 4.60 -15.97
N LEU A 55 5.82 3.37 -16.47
CA LEU A 55 6.94 2.82 -17.24
C LEU A 55 7.14 3.58 -18.56
N ALA A 56 6.06 3.78 -19.32
CA ALA A 56 6.11 4.53 -20.57
C ALA A 56 6.54 5.98 -20.35
N GLY A 57 5.96 6.66 -19.34
CA GLY A 57 6.31 8.03 -18.98
C GLY A 57 7.78 8.16 -18.55
N THR A 58 8.29 7.21 -17.78
CA THR A 58 9.71 7.16 -17.38
C THR A 58 10.62 7.01 -18.59
N ALA A 59 10.29 6.09 -19.51
CA ALA A 59 11.06 5.90 -20.74
C ALA A 59 11.06 7.16 -21.62
N LEU A 60 9.91 7.81 -21.77
CA LEU A 60 9.79 9.07 -22.52
C LEU A 60 10.57 10.20 -21.86
N LEU A 61 10.50 10.34 -20.53
CA LEU A 61 11.21 11.36 -19.78
C LEU A 61 12.73 11.21 -19.92
N LEU A 62 13.24 10.00 -19.73
CA LEU A 62 14.65 9.70 -19.89
C LEU A 62 15.13 9.86 -21.36
N GLY A 63 14.32 9.40 -22.31
CA GLY A 63 14.61 9.57 -23.74
C GLY A 63 14.66 11.04 -24.16
N ARG A 64 13.77 11.88 -23.61
CA ARG A 64 13.80 13.31 -23.86
C ARG A 64 15.02 13.98 -23.20
N ALA A 65 15.32 13.62 -21.94
CA ALA A 65 16.50 14.14 -21.26
C ALA A 65 17.81 13.79 -22.00
N ALA A 66 17.91 12.56 -22.50
CA ALA A 66 19.04 12.14 -23.33
C ALA A 66 19.17 12.94 -24.63
N ARG A 67 18.05 13.17 -25.34
CA ARG A 67 18.03 13.98 -26.58
C ARG A 67 18.42 15.45 -26.35
N LEU A 68 18.11 15.97 -25.18
CA LEU A 68 18.45 17.34 -24.78
C LEU A 68 19.85 17.45 -24.18
N ASN A 69 20.63 16.37 -24.16
CA ASN A 69 21.96 16.27 -23.55
C ASN A 69 21.97 16.79 -22.09
N CYS A 70 20.89 16.47 -21.31
CA CYS A 70 20.84 16.82 -19.91
C CYS A 70 21.98 16.13 -19.15
N ASP A 71 22.44 16.77 -18.06
CA ASP A 71 23.52 16.23 -17.23
C ASP A 71 23.11 14.95 -16.47
N GLY A 72 24.09 14.27 -15.88
CA GLY A 72 23.87 13.03 -15.14
C GLY A 72 22.91 13.17 -13.96
N TRP A 73 22.77 14.36 -13.36
CA TRP A 73 21.87 14.60 -12.26
C TRP A 73 20.40 14.58 -12.70
N HIS A 74 20.10 15.10 -13.88
CA HIS A 74 18.77 14.99 -14.49
C HIS A 74 18.43 13.53 -14.76
N MET A 75 19.34 12.78 -15.39
CA MET A 75 19.12 11.38 -15.73
C MET A 75 18.89 10.53 -14.48
N LEU A 76 19.75 10.70 -13.45
CA LEU A 76 19.63 9.96 -12.19
C LEU A 76 18.33 10.29 -11.46
N SER A 77 17.99 11.56 -11.36
CA SER A 77 16.79 12.02 -10.66
C SER A 77 15.50 11.52 -11.32
N PHE A 78 15.44 11.59 -12.65
CA PHE A 78 14.29 11.11 -13.41
C PHE A 78 14.15 9.59 -13.35
N LEU A 79 15.28 8.88 -13.32
CA LEU A 79 15.28 7.43 -13.14
C LEU A 79 14.76 7.04 -11.75
N ILE A 80 15.25 7.68 -10.68
CA ILE A 80 14.80 7.42 -9.31
C ILE A 80 13.30 7.71 -9.18
N PHE A 81 12.82 8.84 -9.68
CA PHE A 81 11.41 9.19 -9.70
C PHE A 81 10.57 8.17 -10.46
N GLY A 82 10.98 7.84 -11.68
CA GLY A 82 10.25 6.88 -12.51
C GLY A 82 10.18 5.48 -11.91
N LEU A 83 11.30 4.98 -11.39
CA LEU A 83 11.34 3.67 -10.73
C LEU A 83 10.48 3.65 -9.46
N SER A 84 10.43 4.74 -8.69
CA SER A 84 9.57 4.82 -7.51
C SER A 84 8.07 4.78 -7.86
N MET A 85 7.65 5.43 -8.96
CA MET A 85 6.29 5.32 -9.50
C MET A 85 5.96 3.90 -9.95
N VAL A 86 6.84 3.28 -10.74
CA VAL A 86 6.64 1.91 -11.23
C VAL A 86 6.55 0.95 -10.04
N ALA A 87 7.42 1.10 -9.03
CA ALA A 87 7.41 0.28 -7.82
C ALA A 87 6.08 0.40 -7.07
N LEU A 88 5.57 1.62 -6.84
CA LEU A 88 4.30 1.85 -6.16
C LEU A 88 3.13 1.19 -6.90
N TYR A 89 2.97 1.50 -8.18
CA TYR A 89 1.83 1.00 -8.95
C TYR A 89 1.87 -0.51 -9.11
N THR A 90 3.07 -1.08 -9.30
CA THR A 90 3.23 -2.55 -9.38
C THR A 90 2.94 -3.21 -8.04
N ALA A 91 3.48 -2.70 -6.93
CA ALA A 91 3.24 -3.24 -5.59
C ALA A 91 1.74 -3.21 -5.26
N SER A 92 1.08 -2.10 -5.55
CA SER A 92 -0.35 -1.93 -5.31
C SER A 92 -1.20 -2.84 -6.19
N THR A 93 -0.86 -2.99 -7.47
CA THR A 93 -1.53 -3.93 -8.38
C THR A 93 -1.43 -5.36 -7.84
N LEU A 94 -0.23 -5.80 -7.45
CA LEU A 94 -0.01 -7.14 -6.91
C LEU A 94 -0.80 -7.36 -5.61
N TYR A 95 -0.85 -6.37 -4.72
CA TYR A 95 -1.61 -6.46 -3.49
C TYR A 95 -3.12 -6.60 -3.74
N HIS A 96 -3.67 -5.89 -4.71
CA HIS A 96 -5.10 -5.90 -5.02
C HIS A 96 -5.54 -7.05 -5.95
N CYS A 97 -4.61 -7.65 -6.70
CA CYS A 97 -4.93 -8.70 -7.68
C CYS A 97 -4.61 -10.12 -7.18
N LEU A 98 -3.53 -10.30 -6.39
CA LEU A 98 -3.10 -11.64 -6.01
C LEU A 98 -3.86 -12.17 -4.79
N ASN A 99 -4.52 -13.32 -4.97
CA ASN A 99 -5.11 -14.09 -3.88
C ASN A 99 -4.06 -15.04 -3.30
N THR A 100 -3.40 -14.62 -2.23
CA THR A 100 -2.35 -15.38 -1.55
C THR A 100 -2.76 -15.73 -0.12
N GLY A 101 -2.11 -16.73 0.48
CA GLY A 101 -2.32 -17.06 1.90
C GLY A 101 -1.93 -15.89 2.82
N VAL A 102 -2.33 -15.95 4.09
CA VAL A 102 -2.17 -14.88 5.11
C VAL A 102 -0.77 -14.27 5.12
N LYS A 103 0.29 -15.10 5.11
CA LYS A 103 1.68 -14.61 5.11
C LYS A 103 2.02 -13.83 3.83
N GLY A 104 1.53 -14.28 2.68
CA GLY A 104 1.71 -13.58 1.41
C GLY A 104 0.99 -12.24 1.39
N ARG A 105 -0.24 -12.19 1.88
CA ARG A 105 -1.05 -10.96 2.00
C ARG A 105 -0.34 -9.91 2.88
N ILE A 106 0.18 -10.32 4.03
CA ILE A 106 0.93 -9.41 4.91
C ILE A 106 2.16 -8.83 4.18
N ARG A 107 2.90 -9.66 3.42
CA ARG A 107 4.07 -9.19 2.67
C ARG A 107 3.68 -8.21 1.56
N LEU A 108 2.64 -8.53 0.79
CA LEU A 108 2.15 -7.65 -0.28
C LEU A 108 1.63 -6.32 0.27
N ARG A 109 0.91 -6.34 1.40
CA ARG A 109 0.47 -5.13 2.08
C ARG A 109 1.66 -4.29 2.55
N LYS A 110 2.69 -4.90 3.12
CA LYS A 110 3.92 -4.19 3.50
C LYS A 110 4.54 -3.51 2.28
N LEU A 111 4.69 -4.25 1.18
CA LEU A 111 5.27 -3.73 -0.05
C LEU A 111 4.46 -2.55 -0.61
N ASP A 112 3.14 -2.68 -0.67
CA ASP A 112 2.24 -1.61 -1.13
C ASP A 112 2.39 -0.34 -0.27
N HIS A 113 2.34 -0.47 1.04
CA HIS A 113 2.44 0.69 1.94
C HIS A 113 3.85 1.30 1.99
N THR A 114 4.91 0.49 1.93
CA THR A 114 6.29 1.02 1.94
C THR A 114 6.65 1.73 0.65
N SER A 115 6.06 1.33 -0.49
CA SER A 115 6.30 1.99 -1.78
C SER A 115 5.76 3.43 -1.83
N ILE A 116 4.81 3.79 -0.95
CA ILE A 116 4.34 5.18 -0.81
C ILE A 116 5.49 6.09 -0.33
N TYR A 117 6.22 5.67 0.70
CA TYR A 117 7.35 6.45 1.21
C TYR A 117 8.46 6.57 0.17
N LEU A 118 8.71 5.49 -0.60
CA LEU A 118 9.66 5.51 -1.69
C LEU A 118 9.24 6.50 -2.79
N LEU A 119 7.96 6.55 -3.15
CA LEU A 119 7.47 7.50 -4.13
C LEU A 119 7.59 8.95 -3.62
N ILE A 120 7.26 9.21 -2.35
CA ILE A 120 7.41 10.54 -1.77
C ILE A 120 8.87 11.02 -1.91
N ALA A 121 9.85 10.23 -1.46
CA ALA A 121 11.26 10.58 -1.62
C ALA A 121 11.67 10.70 -3.08
N GLY A 122 11.18 9.80 -3.94
CA GLY A 122 11.42 9.81 -5.38
C GLY A 122 10.92 11.08 -6.07
N THR A 123 9.76 11.60 -5.68
CA THR A 123 9.21 12.85 -6.25
C THR A 123 10.00 14.09 -5.84
N TYR A 124 10.54 14.12 -4.63
CA TYR A 124 11.42 15.20 -4.20
C TYR A 124 12.80 15.17 -4.87
N THR A 125 13.24 14.01 -5.33
CA THR A 125 14.59 13.83 -5.90
C THR A 125 14.89 14.78 -7.08
N PRO A 126 14.08 14.88 -8.15
CA PRO A 126 14.36 15.82 -9.23
C PRO A 126 14.25 17.28 -8.79
N MET A 127 13.35 17.61 -7.86
CA MET A 127 13.27 18.96 -7.32
C MET A 127 14.56 19.35 -6.59
N CYS A 128 15.07 18.46 -5.76
CA CYS A 128 16.27 18.71 -4.96
C CYS A 128 17.55 18.71 -5.79
N LEU A 129 17.72 17.70 -6.67
CA LEU A 129 18.98 17.46 -7.36
C LEU A 129 19.09 18.17 -8.72
N VAL A 130 17.99 18.68 -9.27
CA VAL A 130 17.98 19.42 -10.54
C VAL A 130 17.70 20.90 -10.27
N VAL A 131 16.56 21.21 -9.65
CA VAL A 131 16.11 22.59 -9.49
C VAL A 131 16.88 23.33 -8.38
N LEU A 132 16.92 22.73 -7.18
CA LEU A 132 17.46 23.40 -5.98
C LEU A 132 18.96 23.15 -5.76
N ARG A 133 19.61 22.32 -6.56
CA ARG A 133 21.02 21.98 -6.36
C ARG A 133 21.95 23.20 -6.48
N GLN A 134 21.57 24.17 -7.29
CA GLN A 134 22.37 25.36 -7.52
C GLN A 134 22.09 26.49 -6.53
N GLU A 135 21.07 26.32 -5.68
CA GLU A 135 20.66 27.29 -4.66
C GLU A 135 21.38 27.02 -3.31
N GLY A 136 22.72 26.93 -3.36
CA GLY A 136 23.53 26.63 -2.18
C GLY A 136 23.23 25.23 -1.61
N ASN A 137 23.09 25.12 -0.27
CA ASN A 137 22.88 23.82 0.39
C ASN A 137 21.42 23.37 0.47
N TRP A 138 20.46 24.16 -0.02
CA TRP A 138 19.03 23.86 0.12
C TRP A 138 18.61 22.56 -0.55
N GLY A 139 19.13 22.31 -1.77
CA GLY A 139 18.82 21.06 -2.49
C GLY A 139 19.25 19.83 -1.71
N TRP A 140 20.46 19.82 -1.18
CA TRP A 140 20.98 18.69 -0.40
C TRP A 140 20.29 18.51 0.95
N THR A 141 19.98 19.62 1.65
CA THR A 141 19.29 19.58 2.93
C THR A 141 17.87 19.01 2.76
N LEU A 142 17.14 19.49 1.75
CA LEU A 142 15.78 19.00 1.48
C LEU A 142 15.80 17.53 0.99
N PHE A 143 16.78 17.17 0.17
CA PHE A 143 16.99 15.77 -0.28
C PHE A 143 17.20 14.84 0.94
N ALA A 144 18.13 15.19 1.82
CA ALA A 144 18.42 14.42 3.03
C ALA A 144 17.21 14.33 3.96
N ALA A 145 16.47 15.44 4.13
CA ALA A 145 15.24 15.45 4.93
C ALA A 145 14.16 14.54 4.33
N ALA A 146 13.88 14.65 3.04
CA ALA A 146 12.86 13.85 2.35
C ALA A 146 13.18 12.34 2.41
N TRP A 147 14.41 11.97 2.09
CA TRP A 147 14.85 10.57 2.16
C TRP A 147 14.94 10.07 3.61
N GLY A 148 15.37 10.92 4.56
CA GLY A 148 15.40 10.58 5.99
C GLY A 148 14.01 10.28 6.53
N ILE A 149 13.03 11.13 6.27
CA ILE A 149 11.63 10.93 6.68
C ILE A 149 11.05 9.67 6.00
N ALA A 150 11.33 9.48 4.71
CA ALA A 150 10.87 8.30 3.99
C ALA A 150 11.44 7.00 4.56
N LEU A 151 12.73 6.97 4.92
CA LEU A 151 13.37 5.82 5.56
C LEU A 151 12.76 5.52 6.94
N VAL A 152 12.53 6.54 7.77
CA VAL A 152 11.85 6.38 9.06
C VAL A 152 10.45 5.83 8.86
N GLY A 153 9.66 6.40 7.94
CA GLY A 153 8.31 5.93 7.63
C GLY A 153 8.30 4.49 7.11
N LEU A 154 9.26 4.12 6.26
CA LEU A 154 9.42 2.77 5.75
C LEU A 154 9.70 1.77 6.88
N VAL A 155 10.64 2.10 7.79
CA VAL A 155 10.96 1.26 8.94
C VAL A 155 9.75 1.10 9.86
N LEU A 156 9.07 2.20 10.19
CA LEU A 156 7.86 2.17 11.02
C LEU A 156 6.76 1.33 10.36
N CYS A 157 6.56 1.46 9.05
CA CYS A 157 5.58 0.66 8.32
C CYS A 157 5.93 -0.84 8.35
N ILE A 158 7.20 -1.22 8.19
CA ILE A 158 7.63 -2.62 8.23
C ILE A 158 7.46 -3.22 9.63
N VAL A 159 7.82 -2.46 10.66
CA VAL A 159 7.77 -2.92 12.05
C VAL A 159 6.34 -2.93 12.57
N TRP A 160 5.54 -1.92 12.24
CA TRP A 160 4.26 -1.65 12.88
C TRP A 160 3.03 -1.83 11.99
N ILE A 161 3.12 -2.55 10.88
CA ILE A 161 2.00 -2.77 9.96
C ILE A 161 0.81 -3.52 10.60
N THR A 162 1.04 -4.17 11.74
CA THR A 162 0.03 -4.86 12.55
C THR A 162 -0.50 -3.99 13.70
N SER A 163 -0.16 -2.69 13.71
CA SER A 163 -0.57 -1.78 14.78
C SER A 163 -2.11 -1.66 14.89
N PRO A 164 -2.64 -1.34 16.08
CA PRO A 164 -4.06 -1.07 16.28
C PRO A 164 -4.54 0.09 15.41
N ARG A 165 -5.80 0.04 14.95
CA ARG A 165 -6.41 1.03 14.05
C ARG A 165 -6.40 2.48 14.52
N TRP A 166 -6.11 2.74 15.79
CA TRP A 166 -6.02 4.10 16.33
C TRP A 166 -4.67 4.78 16.11
N VAL A 167 -3.70 4.07 15.52
CA VAL A 167 -2.37 4.59 15.16
C VAL A 167 -2.25 4.83 13.65
N THR A 168 -3.17 4.26 12.85
CA THR A 168 -3.24 4.43 11.38
C THR A 168 -4.49 5.17 10.98
#